data_472c1961dd1a5a47a987fbf5e9090e66
#
_entry.id   472c1961dd1a5a47a987fbf5e9090e66
#
_cell.length_a   1.000
_cell.length_b   1.000
_cell.length_c   1.000
_cell.angle_alpha   90.00
_cell.angle_beta   90.00
_cell.angle_gamma   90.00
#
_symmetry.space_group_name_H-M   'P 1'
#
loop_
_entity.id
_entity.type
_entity.pdbx_description
1 polymer ?
#
loop_
_entity_poly.entity_id
_entity_poly.type
_entity_poly.pdbx_seq_one_letter_code
_entity_poly.pdbx_strand_id
1 'polypeptide(L)'
;MTEKKAEPTKATTKSSKVLTILAIVIGSLLILAGFGVVIVKLIEADQEPLDCCAVYPPSAPSYPTPTEEKKPILYLYPEKETEVSVRFAHPELLTTTYPKYNNEWKVVAQPNGDLRDMNGNYYYGLYWEKQEDYKEFSDGFYVEKDSATEFLEEKLEILGLNNRERNEFIMYWLPILEKNEKSFVHFELTEELQAENTLIISPAPDSLLRINMTVQKVEDDPKLPEQVLPSFERKGFAAVEWGGVSR
;
A
#
# COMPACT_ATOMS: atom_id res chain seq x y z
N MET A 1 -67.02 -81.89 2.97
CA MET A 1 -67.69 -80.78 3.63
C MET A 1 -66.69 -80.27 4.71
N THR A 2 -65.96 -79.27 4.36
CA THR A 2 -65.10 -78.61 5.31
C THR A 2 -65.05 -77.10 5.00
N GLU A 3 -65.56 -76.38 5.92
CA GLU A 3 -65.71 -74.91 5.91
C GLU A 3 -64.37 -74.23 6.07
N LYS A 4 -64.05 -73.26 5.21
CA LYS A 4 -62.82 -72.52 5.25
C LYS A 4 -63.08 -71.13 5.90
N LYS A 5 -62.59 -70.96 7.10
CA LYS A 5 -62.71 -69.78 7.91
C LYS A 5 -61.78 -68.66 7.37
N ALA A 6 -62.35 -67.47 7.06
CA ALA A 6 -61.67 -66.35 6.58
C ALA A 6 -60.94 -65.56 7.72
N GLU A 7 -59.71 -65.14 7.50
CA GLU A 7 -58.86 -64.36 8.40
C GLU A 7 -59.06 -62.85 8.12
N PRO A 8 -59.13 -62.00 9.12
CA PRO A 8 -59.33 -60.56 8.92
C PRO A 8 -58.03 -59.80 8.58
N THR A 9 -58.07 -59.01 7.58
CA THR A 9 -57.05 -58.16 7.03
C THR A 9 -56.66 -57.04 8.02
N LYS A 10 -55.38 -56.97 8.40
CA LYS A 10 -54.76 -55.82 9.10
C LYS A 10 -54.45 -54.71 8.14
N ALA A 11 -55.26 -53.66 8.11
CA ALA A 11 -54.96 -52.42 7.41
C ALA A 11 -55.42 -51.19 8.24
N THR A 12 -54.60 -50.70 9.16
CA THR A 12 -54.80 -49.37 9.79
C THR A 12 -53.66 -48.90 10.66
N THR A 13 -52.38 -49.12 10.27
CA THR A 13 -51.28 -48.61 11.13
C THR A 13 -50.31 -47.64 10.43
N LYS A 14 -50.42 -47.43 9.11
CA LYS A 14 -49.57 -46.49 8.37
C LYS A 14 -50.10 -45.06 8.36
N SER A 15 -51.40 -44.82 8.37
CA SER A 15 -52.01 -43.48 8.30
C SER A 15 -51.77 -42.65 9.57
N SER A 16 -51.82 -43.29 10.77
CA SER A 16 -51.64 -42.59 12.03
C SER A 16 -50.21 -42.04 12.24
N LYS A 17 -49.20 -42.77 11.80
CA LYS A 17 -47.81 -42.33 11.94
C LYS A 17 -47.45 -41.12 10.99
N VAL A 18 -48.05 -41.12 9.80
CA VAL A 18 -47.85 -40.01 8.86
C VAL A 18 -48.52 -38.72 9.36
N LEU A 19 -49.72 -38.81 9.92
CA LEU A 19 -50.36 -37.64 10.54
C LEU A 19 -49.61 -37.13 11.76
N THR A 20 -49.02 -37.98 12.57
CA THR A 20 -48.23 -37.57 13.76
C THR A 20 -46.94 -36.88 13.33
N ILE A 21 -46.22 -37.39 12.33
CA ILE A 21 -44.99 -36.74 11.79
C ILE A 21 -45.34 -35.40 11.17
N LEU A 22 -46.43 -35.28 10.40
CA LEU A 22 -46.85 -34.04 9.80
C LEU A 22 -47.19 -32.96 10.86
N ALA A 23 -47.88 -33.35 11.94
CA ALA A 23 -48.17 -32.45 13.06
C ALA A 23 -46.91 -31.94 13.78
N ILE A 24 -45.90 -32.80 13.95
CA ILE A 24 -44.63 -32.42 14.58
C ILE A 24 -43.86 -31.45 13.68
N VAL A 25 -43.82 -31.67 12.36
CA VAL A 25 -43.14 -30.79 11.40
C VAL A 25 -43.80 -29.40 11.33
N ILE A 26 -45.12 -29.36 11.29
CA ILE A 26 -45.88 -28.09 11.29
C ILE A 26 -45.69 -27.34 12.63
N GLY A 27 -45.71 -28.07 13.77
CA GLY A 27 -45.44 -27.49 15.08
C GLY A 27 -44.07 -26.86 15.19
N SER A 28 -43.01 -27.55 14.70
CA SER A 28 -41.65 -27.02 14.70
C SER A 28 -41.46 -25.80 13.78
N LEU A 29 -42.12 -25.75 12.62
CA LEU A 29 -42.13 -24.61 11.73
C LEU A 29 -42.79 -23.37 12.36
N LEU A 30 -43.90 -23.56 13.08
CA LEU A 30 -44.58 -22.46 13.78
C LEU A 30 -43.77 -21.92 14.94
N ILE A 31 -43.04 -22.78 15.65
CA ILE A 31 -42.11 -22.34 16.72
C ILE A 31 -40.96 -21.53 16.14
N LEU A 32 -40.36 -21.97 15.02
CA LEU A 32 -39.28 -21.24 14.33
C LEU A 32 -39.76 -19.88 13.79
N ALA A 33 -40.97 -19.83 13.24
CA ALA A 33 -41.57 -18.58 12.78
C ALA A 33 -41.87 -17.62 13.95
N GLY A 34 -42.35 -18.16 15.09
CA GLY A 34 -42.55 -17.36 16.32
C GLY A 34 -41.25 -16.80 16.89
N PHE A 35 -40.17 -17.57 16.92
CA PHE A 35 -38.87 -17.10 17.31
C PHE A 35 -38.30 -16.02 16.38
N GLY A 36 -38.49 -16.18 15.06
CA GLY A 36 -38.10 -15.16 14.09
C GLY A 36 -38.77 -13.82 14.31
N VAL A 37 -40.07 -13.82 14.58
CA VAL A 37 -40.85 -12.59 14.84
C VAL A 37 -40.41 -11.91 16.17
N VAL A 38 -40.09 -12.71 17.20
CA VAL A 38 -39.58 -12.16 18.50
C VAL A 38 -38.20 -11.54 18.34
N ILE A 39 -37.32 -12.18 17.56
CA ILE A 39 -35.97 -11.64 17.29
C ILE A 39 -36.04 -10.34 16.50
N VAL A 40 -36.91 -10.27 15.46
CA VAL A 40 -37.09 -9.04 14.69
C VAL A 40 -37.63 -7.90 15.56
N LYS A 41 -38.60 -8.19 16.45
CA LYS A 41 -39.11 -7.16 17.40
C LYS A 41 -38.09 -6.74 18.47
N LEU A 42 -37.17 -7.62 18.87
CA LEU A 42 -36.11 -7.27 19.79
C LEU A 42 -35.03 -6.42 19.10
N ILE A 43 -34.79 -6.61 17.81
CA ILE A 43 -33.85 -5.78 17.02
C ILE A 43 -34.46 -4.40 16.76
N GLU A 44 -35.78 -4.29 16.55
CA GLU A 44 -36.47 -3.00 16.34
C GLU A 44 -36.62 -2.18 17.64
N ALA A 45 -36.58 -2.81 18.82
CA ALA A 45 -36.75 -2.14 20.10
C ALA A 45 -35.47 -1.40 20.60
N ASP A 46 -34.30 -1.69 20.03
CA ASP A 46 -33.01 -1.06 20.42
C ASP A 46 -32.62 0.12 19.53
N GLN A 47 -33.48 0.57 18.60
CA GLN A 47 -33.26 1.82 17.87
C GLN A 47 -33.87 2.98 18.68
N GLU A 48 -33.12 3.52 19.62
CA GLU A 48 -33.40 4.82 20.16
C GLU A 48 -33.45 5.88 19.04
N PRO A 49 -34.42 6.78 18.99
CA PRO A 49 -34.42 7.85 18.00
C PRO A 49 -33.16 8.69 18.22
N LEU A 50 -32.33 8.80 17.19
CA LEU A 50 -31.18 9.69 17.18
C LEU A 50 -31.62 11.10 17.54
N ASP A 51 -31.25 11.53 18.74
CA ASP A 51 -31.45 12.89 19.21
C ASP A 51 -30.66 13.85 18.31
N CYS A 52 -31.38 14.51 17.40
CA CYS A 52 -30.78 15.45 16.43
C CYS A 52 -30.20 16.71 17.09
N CYS A 53 -30.11 16.74 18.42
CA CYS A 53 -29.50 17.81 19.21
C CYS A 53 -28.27 17.34 19.99
N ALA A 54 -27.71 16.17 19.69
CA ALA A 54 -26.41 15.80 20.23
C ALA A 54 -25.38 16.80 19.74
N VAL A 55 -24.95 17.69 20.61
CA VAL A 55 -23.78 18.55 20.40
C VAL A 55 -22.59 17.62 20.36
N TYR A 56 -22.17 17.24 19.14
CA TYR A 56 -20.91 16.56 18.96
C TYR A 56 -19.82 17.43 19.61
N PRO A 57 -18.99 16.88 20.50
CA PRO A 57 -17.80 17.61 20.92
C PRO A 57 -17.03 17.98 19.65
N PRO A 58 -16.39 19.15 19.58
CA PRO A 58 -15.61 19.54 18.42
C PRO A 58 -14.70 18.35 18.07
N SER A 59 -14.78 17.88 16.83
CA SER A 59 -13.99 16.76 16.34
C SER A 59 -12.55 16.98 16.79
N ALA A 60 -11.98 15.99 17.48
CA ALA A 60 -10.56 16.02 17.78
C ALA A 60 -9.80 16.37 16.49
N PRO A 61 -8.75 17.21 16.54
CA PRO A 61 -8.00 17.55 15.36
C PRO A 61 -7.65 16.26 14.64
N SER A 62 -8.10 16.11 13.41
CA SER A 62 -7.78 14.96 12.57
C SER A 62 -6.30 15.09 12.24
N TYR A 63 -5.46 14.37 12.98
CA TYR A 63 -4.08 14.20 12.57
C TYR A 63 -4.09 13.48 11.21
N PRO A 64 -3.35 14.00 10.21
CA PRO A 64 -3.24 13.31 8.94
C PRO A 64 -2.74 11.89 9.17
N THR A 65 -3.41 10.92 8.55
CA THR A 65 -3.01 9.52 8.64
C THR A 65 -1.60 9.39 8.09
N PRO A 66 -0.68 8.69 8.77
CA PRO A 66 0.65 8.42 8.23
C PRO A 66 0.52 7.80 6.84
N THR A 67 1.25 8.33 5.89
CA THR A 67 1.35 7.81 4.53
C THR A 67 2.52 6.85 4.43
N GLU A 68 2.43 5.85 3.59
CA GLU A 68 3.52 4.91 3.35
C GLU A 68 4.38 5.43 2.20
N GLU A 69 5.69 5.48 2.39
CA GLU A 69 6.63 5.76 1.31
C GLU A 69 6.52 4.65 0.27
N LYS A 70 6.29 5.04 -0.98
CA LYS A 70 6.00 4.10 -2.05
C LYS A 70 7.19 3.91 -2.97
N LYS A 71 7.53 2.64 -3.15
CA LYS A 71 8.52 2.18 -4.11
C LYS A 71 9.92 2.81 -4.00
N PRO A 72 10.50 3.04 -2.81
CA PRO A 72 11.92 3.32 -2.76
C PRO A 72 12.70 2.12 -3.30
N ILE A 73 13.53 2.37 -4.31
CA ILE A 73 14.39 1.36 -4.91
C ILE A 73 15.81 1.91 -5.05
N LEU A 74 16.78 1.15 -4.53
CA LEU A 74 18.20 1.47 -4.57
C LEU A 74 18.91 0.68 -5.65
N TYR A 75 19.59 1.36 -6.55
CA TYR A 75 20.47 0.82 -7.58
C TYR A 75 21.93 1.05 -7.20
N LEU A 76 22.79 0.10 -7.52
CA LEU A 76 24.23 0.14 -7.23
C LEU A 76 24.99 -0.08 -8.53
N TYR A 77 25.83 0.89 -8.92
CA TYR A 77 26.61 0.89 -10.15
C TYR A 77 28.10 1.07 -9.83
N PRO A 78 28.82 0.02 -9.35
CA PRO A 78 30.25 0.10 -9.13
C PRO A 78 31.00 0.10 -10.48
N GLU A 79 32.22 0.61 -10.54
CA GLU A 79 33.04 0.58 -11.76
C GLU A 79 33.48 -0.82 -12.17
N LYS A 80 33.48 -1.79 -11.23
CA LYS A 80 33.78 -3.20 -11.42
C LYS A 80 32.93 -4.05 -10.49
N GLU A 81 32.84 -5.35 -10.74
CA GLU A 81 32.19 -6.28 -9.81
C GLU A 81 32.66 -6.03 -8.38
N THR A 82 31.73 -5.72 -7.48
CA THR A 82 32.05 -5.31 -6.11
C THR A 82 31.04 -5.93 -5.14
N GLU A 83 31.56 -6.51 -4.07
CA GLU A 83 30.73 -6.89 -2.92
C GLU A 83 30.31 -5.63 -2.15
N VAL A 84 29.02 -5.43 -1.99
CA VAL A 84 28.43 -4.26 -1.35
C VAL A 84 27.52 -4.68 -0.21
N SER A 85 27.71 -4.03 0.95
CA SER A 85 26.80 -4.12 2.10
C SER A 85 25.99 -2.83 2.19
N VAL A 86 24.68 -2.97 2.40
CA VAL A 86 23.75 -1.84 2.56
C VAL A 86 23.00 -1.97 3.86
N ARG A 87 23.01 -0.92 4.68
CA ARG A 87 22.32 -0.84 5.98
C ARG A 87 21.57 0.46 6.12
N PHE A 88 20.53 0.45 6.93
CA PHE A 88 19.83 1.65 7.40
C PHE A 88 20.20 1.96 8.84
N ALA A 89 20.30 3.25 9.18
CA ALA A 89 20.50 3.67 10.57
C ALA A 89 19.32 3.30 11.46
N HIS A 90 18.09 3.35 10.89
CA HIS A 90 16.84 3.06 11.55
C HIS A 90 16.08 1.92 10.83
N PRO A 91 16.56 0.66 10.93
CA PRO A 91 15.95 -0.48 10.26
C PRO A 91 14.55 -0.82 10.82
N GLU A 92 14.24 -0.41 12.03
CA GLU A 92 12.94 -0.58 12.69
C GLU A 92 11.80 0.20 11.99
N LEU A 93 12.14 1.21 11.18
CA LEU A 93 11.15 1.97 10.40
C LEU A 93 10.70 1.25 9.13
N LEU A 94 11.43 0.22 8.69
CA LEU A 94 11.13 -0.51 7.45
C LEU A 94 9.89 -1.39 7.62
N THR A 95 8.91 -1.21 6.75
CA THR A 95 7.66 -1.99 6.72
C THR A 95 7.74 -3.14 5.72
N THR A 96 8.30 -2.89 4.54
CA THR A 96 8.44 -3.86 3.45
C THR A 96 9.84 -3.82 2.86
N THR A 97 10.40 -4.98 2.52
CA THR A 97 11.72 -5.06 1.87
C THR A 97 11.79 -6.20 0.86
N TYR A 98 12.47 -5.97 -0.27
CA TYR A 98 12.79 -7.01 -1.24
C TYR A 98 14.15 -6.76 -1.91
N PRO A 99 15.09 -7.75 -1.85
CA PRO A 99 15.00 -8.98 -1.06
C PRO A 99 14.79 -8.71 0.42
N LYS A 100 14.42 -9.77 1.19
CA LYS A 100 14.17 -9.63 2.63
C LYS A 100 15.40 -9.05 3.34
N TYR A 101 15.20 -7.95 4.06
CA TYR A 101 16.23 -7.30 4.86
C TYR A 101 16.41 -8.02 6.21
N ASN A 102 17.64 -8.41 6.52
CA ASN A 102 18.01 -9.07 7.78
C ASN A 102 19.18 -8.29 8.44
N ASN A 103 18.90 -7.07 8.87
CA ASN A 103 19.87 -6.10 9.42
C ASN A 103 20.84 -5.52 8.39
N GLU A 104 21.05 -6.17 7.25
CA GLU A 104 21.79 -5.67 6.10
C GLU A 104 21.43 -6.44 4.83
N TRP A 105 21.64 -5.84 3.67
CA TRP A 105 21.76 -6.54 2.40
C TRP A 105 23.23 -6.71 2.06
N LYS A 106 23.63 -7.93 1.70
CA LYS A 106 24.93 -8.24 1.13
C LYS A 106 24.73 -8.74 -0.28
N VAL A 107 25.29 -8.02 -1.24
CA VAL A 107 25.17 -8.34 -2.65
C VAL A 107 26.49 -8.14 -3.39
N VAL A 108 26.69 -8.90 -4.45
CA VAL A 108 27.72 -8.62 -5.47
C VAL A 108 27.05 -7.77 -6.54
N ALA A 109 27.48 -6.51 -6.65
CA ALA A 109 26.95 -5.56 -7.63
C ALA A 109 27.85 -5.53 -8.88
N GLN A 110 27.20 -5.47 -10.05
CA GLN A 110 27.86 -5.35 -11.34
C GLN A 110 27.81 -3.91 -11.87
N PRO A 111 28.71 -3.50 -12.76
CA PRO A 111 28.68 -2.15 -13.34
C PRO A 111 27.38 -1.79 -14.08
N ASN A 112 26.66 -2.77 -14.58
CA ASN A 112 25.36 -2.60 -15.26
C ASN A 112 24.17 -2.47 -14.28
N GLY A 113 24.42 -2.57 -12.96
CA GLY A 113 23.41 -2.51 -11.91
C GLY A 113 22.78 -3.85 -11.53
N ASP A 114 23.18 -4.96 -12.15
CA ASP A 114 22.74 -6.29 -11.72
C ASP A 114 23.34 -6.63 -10.36
N LEU A 115 22.52 -7.19 -9.49
CA LEU A 115 22.89 -7.58 -8.13
C LEU A 115 22.70 -9.09 -7.97
N ARG A 116 23.61 -9.71 -7.23
CA ARG A 116 23.48 -11.12 -6.86
C ARG A 116 23.69 -11.26 -5.35
N ASP A 117 22.76 -11.90 -4.66
CA ASP A 117 22.92 -12.19 -3.24
C ASP A 117 23.85 -13.38 -2.99
N MET A 118 24.15 -13.66 -1.73
CA MET A 118 25.03 -14.76 -1.31
C MET A 118 24.45 -16.15 -1.60
N ASN A 119 23.14 -16.25 -1.91
CA ASN A 119 22.45 -17.49 -2.29
C ASN A 119 22.42 -17.69 -3.81
N GLY A 120 22.92 -16.72 -4.59
CA GLY A 120 22.96 -16.75 -6.05
C GLY A 120 21.68 -16.21 -6.72
N ASN A 121 20.75 -15.59 -5.97
CA ASN A 121 19.58 -14.96 -6.57
C ASN A 121 19.96 -13.62 -7.20
N TYR A 122 19.26 -13.27 -8.30
CA TYR A 122 19.50 -12.05 -9.06
C TYR A 122 18.44 -10.99 -8.81
N TYR A 123 18.89 -9.75 -8.68
CA TYR A 123 18.08 -8.56 -8.52
C TYR A 123 18.66 -7.43 -9.39
N TYR A 124 17.88 -6.39 -9.64
CA TYR A 124 18.36 -5.17 -10.30
C TYR A 124 18.27 -3.93 -9.41
N GLY A 125 17.79 -4.11 -8.19
CA GLY A 125 17.66 -3.07 -7.17
C GLY A 125 17.26 -3.67 -5.85
N LEU A 126 17.43 -2.89 -4.79
CA LEU A 126 17.03 -3.23 -3.43
C LEU A 126 15.82 -2.35 -3.07
N TYR A 127 14.70 -2.98 -2.82
CA TYR A 127 13.42 -2.31 -2.58
C TYR A 127 13.08 -2.29 -1.10
N TRP A 128 12.48 -1.17 -0.63
CA TRP A 128 12.02 -1.02 0.75
C TRP A 128 10.84 -0.03 0.83
N GLU A 129 10.12 -0.06 1.93
CA GLU A 129 9.08 0.91 2.28
C GLU A 129 9.17 1.21 3.77
N LYS A 130 8.76 2.41 4.16
CA LYS A 130 8.55 2.85 5.54
C LYS A 130 7.28 3.67 5.67
N GLN A 131 6.81 3.90 6.88
CA GLN A 131 5.80 4.92 7.13
C GLN A 131 6.43 6.31 7.10
N GLU A 132 5.75 7.24 6.45
CA GLU A 132 6.12 8.64 6.37
C GLU A 132 5.19 9.51 7.21
N ASP A 133 5.77 10.42 7.97
CA ASP A 133 5.02 11.48 8.64
C ASP A 133 4.56 12.53 7.62
N TYR A 134 3.49 13.24 7.98
CA TYR A 134 3.05 14.37 7.17
C TYR A 134 4.08 15.49 7.24
N LYS A 135 4.46 16.01 6.06
CA LYS A 135 5.38 17.14 5.91
C LYS A 135 4.70 18.27 5.16
N GLU A 136 4.98 19.51 5.57
CA GLU A 136 4.64 20.71 4.84
C GLU A 136 5.89 21.20 4.11
N PHE A 137 5.72 21.63 2.87
CA PHE A 137 6.80 22.13 2.04
C PHE A 137 6.61 23.63 1.76
N SER A 138 7.72 24.36 1.67
CA SER A 138 7.71 25.81 1.41
C SER A 138 7.90 26.16 -0.07
N ASP A 139 8.22 25.19 -0.91
CA ASP A 139 8.41 25.29 -2.36
C ASP A 139 7.99 23.98 -3.05
N GLY A 140 7.86 23.99 -4.37
CA GLY A 140 7.46 22.83 -5.15
C GLY A 140 6.94 23.24 -6.53
N PHE A 141 6.27 22.32 -7.18
CA PHE A 141 5.74 22.51 -8.53
C PHE A 141 4.25 22.25 -8.56
N TYR A 142 3.51 23.04 -9.35
CA TYR A 142 2.11 22.77 -9.67
C TYR A 142 2.04 22.14 -11.04
N VAL A 143 1.60 20.92 -11.13
CA VAL A 143 1.63 20.09 -12.34
C VAL A 143 0.22 19.73 -12.75
N GLU A 144 -0.20 20.22 -13.93
CA GLU A 144 -1.44 19.80 -14.58
C GLU A 144 -1.27 18.39 -15.14
N LYS A 145 -2.33 17.58 -15.13
CA LYS A 145 -2.25 16.19 -15.60
C LYS A 145 -1.70 16.06 -17.02
N ASP A 146 -2.09 16.98 -17.91
CA ASP A 146 -1.72 16.94 -19.32
C ASP A 146 -0.24 17.29 -19.57
N SER A 147 0.45 17.87 -18.57
CA SER A 147 1.88 18.19 -18.60
C SER A 147 2.73 17.27 -17.72
N ALA A 148 2.13 16.25 -17.09
CA ALA A 148 2.81 15.40 -16.12
C ALA A 148 3.99 14.61 -16.74
N THR A 149 3.85 14.15 -17.98
CA THR A 149 4.91 13.41 -18.67
C THR A 149 6.13 14.29 -18.90
N GLU A 150 5.95 15.45 -19.56
CA GLU A 150 7.03 16.41 -19.85
C GLU A 150 7.70 16.89 -18.57
N PHE A 151 6.91 17.17 -17.54
CA PHE A 151 7.40 17.57 -16.23
C PHE A 151 8.33 16.50 -15.62
N LEU A 152 7.90 15.23 -15.59
CA LEU A 152 8.70 14.15 -15.04
C LEU A 152 9.96 13.92 -15.87
N GLU A 153 9.87 13.92 -17.20
CA GLU A 153 11.03 13.74 -18.07
C GLU A 153 12.09 14.82 -17.82
N GLU A 154 11.67 16.11 -17.77
CA GLU A 154 12.56 17.23 -17.52
C GLU A 154 13.20 17.19 -16.13
N LYS A 155 12.37 17.05 -15.06
CA LYS A 155 12.90 17.17 -13.70
C LYS A 155 13.78 15.98 -13.31
N LEU A 156 13.44 14.76 -13.74
CA LEU A 156 14.25 13.58 -13.46
C LEU A 156 15.57 13.57 -14.25
N GLU A 157 15.61 14.22 -15.42
CA GLU A 157 16.86 14.42 -16.16
C GLU A 157 17.78 15.41 -15.44
N ILE A 158 17.26 16.54 -14.96
CA ILE A 158 18.00 17.51 -14.13
C ILE A 158 18.57 16.81 -12.89
N LEU A 159 17.75 15.98 -12.21
CA LEU A 159 18.15 15.23 -11.02
C LEU A 159 19.14 14.10 -11.33
N GLY A 160 19.45 13.82 -12.59
CA GLY A 160 20.51 12.88 -13.00
C GLY A 160 20.11 11.39 -13.04
N LEU A 161 18.81 11.07 -13.11
CA LEU A 161 18.38 9.70 -13.37
C LEU A 161 18.75 9.28 -14.80
N ASN A 162 19.28 8.06 -14.95
CA ASN A 162 19.51 7.50 -16.27
C ASN A 162 18.19 7.08 -16.93
N ASN A 163 18.23 6.72 -18.22
CA ASN A 163 17.04 6.37 -18.99
C ASN A 163 16.22 5.22 -18.36
N ARG A 164 16.87 4.21 -17.78
CA ARG A 164 16.19 3.08 -17.13
C ARG A 164 15.46 3.53 -15.88
N GLU A 165 16.17 4.18 -14.99
CA GLU A 165 15.62 4.68 -13.72
C GLU A 165 14.48 5.67 -13.94
N ARG A 166 14.65 6.61 -14.89
CA ARG A 166 13.64 7.58 -15.30
C ARG A 166 12.39 6.88 -15.85
N ASN A 167 12.54 5.91 -16.74
CA ASN A 167 11.41 5.16 -17.27
C ASN A 167 10.67 4.39 -16.17
N GLU A 168 11.39 3.72 -15.26
CA GLU A 168 10.78 2.99 -14.15
C GLU A 168 10.04 3.93 -13.19
N PHE A 169 10.63 5.10 -12.91
CA PHE A 169 9.99 6.15 -12.11
C PHE A 169 8.70 6.64 -12.77
N ILE A 170 8.76 7.04 -14.06
CA ILE A 170 7.62 7.58 -14.81
C ILE A 170 6.51 6.53 -14.91
N MET A 171 6.82 5.28 -15.27
CA MET A 171 5.82 4.20 -15.35
C MET A 171 5.05 3.98 -14.04
N TYR A 172 5.68 4.27 -12.90
CA TYR A 172 5.02 4.14 -11.61
C TYR A 172 4.23 5.39 -11.20
N TRP A 173 4.82 6.59 -11.35
CA TRP A 173 4.27 7.83 -10.81
C TRP A 173 3.32 8.56 -11.76
N LEU A 174 3.49 8.43 -13.07
CA LEU A 174 2.62 9.07 -14.05
C LEU A 174 1.14 8.74 -13.87
N PRO A 175 0.72 7.45 -13.70
CA PRO A 175 -0.67 7.14 -13.47
C PRO A 175 -1.25 7.73 -12.18
N ILE A 176 -0.39 8.08 -11.20
CA ILE A 176 -0.80 8.71 -9.95
C ILE A 176 -1.04 10.21 -10.20
N LEU A 177 -0.15 10.88 -10.92
CA LEU A 177 -0.32 12.28 -11.31
C LEU A 177 -1.54 12.49 -12.21
N GLU A 178 -1.74 11.62 -13.19
CA GLU A 178 -2.87 11.71 -14.14
C GLU A 178 -4.25 11.47 -13.51
N LYS A 179 -4.34 10.92 -12.29
CA LYS A 179 -5.61 10.83 -11.55
C LYS A 179 -6.09 12.17 -11.04
N ASN A 180 -5.21 13.13 -10.87
CA ASN A 180 -5.49 14.46 -10.37
C ASN A 180 -5.54 15.45 -11.53
N GLU A 181 -6.52 16.34 -11.59
CA GLU A 181 -6.52 17.43 -12.57
C GLU A 181 -5.30 18.33 -12.39
N LYS A 182 -4.88 18.52 -11.12
CA LYS A 182 -3.67 19.25 -10.73
C LYS A 182 -3.05 18.60 -9.50
N SER A 183 -1.73 18.51 -9.47
CA SER A 183 -0.95 18.03 -8.32
C SER A 183 0.08 19.07 -7.89
N PHE A 184 0.30 19.17 -6.59
CA PHE A 184 1.50 19.75 -6.03
C PHE A 184 2.56 18.65 -5.95
N VAL A 185 3.78 18.96 -6.39
CA VAL A 185 4.93 18.03 -6.39
C VAL A 185 6.11 18.69 -5.72
N HIS A 186 6.75 17.97 -4.79
CA HIS A 186 8.00 18.37 -4.16
C HIS A 186 8.99 17.19 -4.16
N PHE A 187 10.28 17.47 -4.31
CA PHE A 187 11.36 16.48 -4.27
C PHE A 187 12.23 16.70 -3.04
N GLU A 188 12.22 15.76 -2.11
CA GLU A 188 13.23 15.66 -1.05
C GLU A 188 14.45 14.97 -1.62
N LEU A 189 15.63 15.50 -1.30
CA LEU A 189 16.88 15.06 -1.91
C LEU A 189 17.84 14.44 -0.88
N THR A 190 18.99 14.03 -1.33
CA THR A 190 19.96 13.23 -0.59
C THR A 190 20.25 13.74 0.82
N GLU A 191 20.46 15.05 1.02
CA GLU A 191 20.82 15.59 2.34
C GLU A 191 19.68 15.41 3.35
N GLU A 192 18.47 15.73 2.94
CA GLU A 192 17.25 15.60 3.77
C GLU A 192 16.97 14.13 4.11
N LEU A 193 17.00 13.27 3.09
CA LEU A 193 16.74 11.84 3.26
C LEU A 193 17.82 11.12 4.07
N GLN A 194 19.09 11.57 3.97
CA GLN A 194 20.17 11.05 4.82
C GLN A 194 20.02 11.51 6.28
N ALA A 195 19.51 12.70 6.51
CA ALA A 195 19.25 13.19 7.86
C ALA A 195 18.11 12.41 8.56
N GLU A 196 17.10 12.00 7.80
CA GLU A 196 15.95 11.25 8.34
C GLU A 196 16.28 9.77 8.62
N ASN A 197 16.82 9.09 7.63
CA ASN A 197 17.24 7.70 7.76
C ASN A 197 18.48 7.46 6.91
N THR A 198 19.63 7.55 7.57
CA THR A 198 20.92 7.39 6.90
C THR A 198 21.04 6.02 6.25
N LEU A 199 21.25 6.04 4.94
CA LEU A 199 21.62 4.87 4.15
C LEU A 199 23.12 4.67 4.21
N ILE A 200 23.58 3.55 4.75
CA ILE A 200 24.99 3.22 4.97
C ILE A 200 25.39 2.15 3.95
N ILE A 201 26.22 2.53 2.98
CA ILE A 201 26.72 1.65 1.91
C ILE A 201 28.22 1.41 2.11
N SER A 202 28.66 0.17 2.03
CA SER A 202 30.08 -0.20 2.16
C SER A 202 30.49 -1.19 1.04
N PRO A 203 31.53 -0.89 0.24
CA PRO A 203 32.31 0.35 0.26
C PRO A 203 31.44 1.59 0.00
N ALA A 204 31.87 2.74 0.49
CA ALA A 204 31.13 3.99 0.27
C ALA A 204 31.10 4.33 -1.23
N PRO A 205 29.94 4.71 -1.79
CA PRO A 205 29.86 5.16 -3.17
C PRO A 205 30.57 6.52 -3.33
N ASP A 206 31.14 6.75 -4.52
CA ASP A 206 31.74 8.05 -4.87
C ASP A 206 30.66 9.10 -5.14
N SER A 207 29.45 8.66 -5.52
CA SER A 207 28.28 9.52 -5.68
C SER A 207 27.02 8.82 -5.18
N LEU A 208 26.24 9.52 -4.35
CA LEU A 208 24.95 9.05 -3.82
C LEU A 208 23.86 10.05 -4.21
N LEU A 209 22.86 9.58 -4.91
CA LEU A 209 21.63 10.31 -5.22
C LEU A 209 20.46 9.61 -4.52
N ARG A 210 19.71 10.34 -3.72
CA ARG A 210 18.44 9.90 -3.16
C ARG A 210 17.37 10.92 -3.53
N ILE A 211 16.23 10.45 -3.98
CA ILE A 211 15.07 11.26 -4.41
C ILE A 211 13.80 10.67 -3.81
N ASN A 212 13.05 11.48 -3.08
CA ASN A 212 11.71 11.12 -2.63
C ASN A 212 10.72 12.18 -3.14
N MET A 213 9.80 11.79 -4.04
CA MET A 213 8.81 12.68 -4.61
C MET A 213 7.51 12.64 -3.80
N THR A 214 7.10 13.76 -3.23
CA THR A 214 5.74 13.90 -2.70
C THR A 214 4.81 14.40 -3.79
N VAL A 215 3.68 13.68 -3.97
CA VAL A 215 2.57 14.08 -4.84
C VAL A 215 1.34 14.31 -4.00
N GLN A 216 0.76 15.51 -4.09
CA GLN A 216 -0.47 15.86 -3.38
C GLN A 216 -1.50 16.44 -4.36
N LYS A 217 -2.73 15.89 -4.35
CA LYS A 217 -3.82 16.52 -5.10
C LYS A 217 -4.10 17.92 -4.56
N VAL A 218 -4.24 18.91 -5.46
CA VAL A 218 -4.61 20.28 -5.09
C VAL A 218 -5.75 20.78 -5.99
N GLU A 219 -6.61 21.63 -5.42
CA GLU A 219 -7.69 22.30 -6.16
C GLU A 219 -7.32 23.74 -6.47
N ASP A 220 -6.55 24.38 -5.58
CA ASP A 220 -6.08 25.74 -5.72
C ASP A 220 -4.54 25.79 -5.70
N ASP A 221 -3.95 26.81 -6.31
CA ASP A 221 -2.51 27.09 -6.24
C ASP A 221 -2.20 27.95 -5.01
N PRO A 222 -1.61 27.39 -3.94
CA PRO A 222 -1.23 28.18 -2.76
C PRO A 222 -0.09 29.18 -3.00
N LYS A 223 0.37 29.35 -4.23
CA LYS A 223 1.41 30.31 -4.66
C LYS A 223 2.75 30.12 -3.95
N LEU A 224 3.13 28.88 -3.70
CA LEU A 224 4.49 28.57 -3.27
C LEU A 224 5.47 28.80 -4.40
N PRO A 225 6.72 29.21 -4.12
CA PRO A 225 7.75 29.33 -5.14
C PRO A 225 8.10 27.97 -5.74
N GLU A 226 8.56 27.97 -6.97
CA GLU A 226 9.09 26.75 -7.59
C GLU A 226 10.36 26.28 -6.86
N GLN A 227 10.45 24.98 -6.68
CA GLN A 227 11.63 24.34 -6.10
C GLN A 227 12.81 24.43 -7.07
N VAL A 228 13.98 24.78 -6.54
CA VAL A 228 15.24 24.77 -7.30
C VAL A 228 15.91 23.41 -7.19
N LEU A 229 15.96 22.67 -8.30
CA LEU A 229 16.58 21.35 -8.34
C LEU A 229 18.06 21.45 -8.73
N PRO A 230 18.99 20.88 -7.92
CA PRO A 230 20.39 20.78 -8.31
C PRO A 230 20.58 19.74 -9.41
N SER A 231 21.52 19.95 -10.31
CA SER A 231 21.95 18.88 -11.21
C SER A 231 22.88 17.90 -10.49
N PHE A 232 22.69 16.61 -10.74
CA PHE A 232 23.55 15.57 -10.16
C PHE A 232 24.44 14.94 -11.25
N GLU A 233 25.73 14.85 -10.96
CA GLU A 233 26.73 14.21 -11.82
C GLU A 233 27.22 12.92 -11.17
N ARG A 234 27.12 11.79 -11.88
CA ARG A 234 27.58 10.49 -11.41
C ARG A 234 29.10 10.38 -11.60
N LYS A 235 29.81 9.93 -10.57
CA LYS A 235 31.25 9.69 -10.57
C LYS A 235 31.54 8.36 -9.90
N GLY A 236 32.47 7.60 -10.46
CA GLY A 236 32.95 6.35 -9.89
C GLY A 236 31.82 5.38 -9.55
N PHE A 237 31.86 4.79 -8.37
CA PHE A 237 30.76 3.99 -7.85
C PHE A 237 29.57 4.88 -7.54
N ALA A 238 28.49 4.77 -8.32
CA ALA A 238 27.25 5.51 -8.10
C ALA A 238 26.20 4.63 -7.41
N ALA A 239 25.59 5.17 -6.37
CA ALA A 239 24.37 4.61 -5.76
C ALA A 239 23.20 5.58 -6.00
N VAL A 240 22.09 5.08 -6.48
CA VAL A 240 20.91 5.88 -6.83
C VAL A 240 19.68 5.25 -6.19
N GLU A 241 18.95 6.04 -5.43
CA GLU A 241 17.68 5.66 -4.84
C GLU A 241 16.59 6.62 -5.26
N TRP A 242 15.43 6.10 -5.62
CA TRP A 242 14.24 6.92 -5.80
C TRP A 242 13.00 6.25 -5.24
N GLY A 243 12.08 7.07 -4.74
CA GLY A 243 10.79 6.69 -4.19
C GLY A 243 9.85 7.87 -4.16
N GLY A 244 8.76 7.77 -3.39
CA GLY A 244 7.86 8.90 -3.18
C GLY A 244 6.65 8.57 -2.32
N VAL A 245 5.82 9.59 -2.10
CA VAL A 245 4.60 9.55 -1.31
C VAL A 245 3.46 10.19 -2.09
N SER A 246 2.29 9.56 -2.10
CA SER A 246 1.06 10.14 -2.65
C SER A 246 0.08 10.44 -1.51
N ARG A 247 -0.44 11.66 -1.46
CA ARG A 247 -1.34 12.18 -0.41
C ARG A 247 -2.63 12.72 -1.00
#